data_346305a80b3221e6171975e4a9fad0df
#
_entry.id   346305a80b3221e6171975e4a9fad0df
#
_cell.length_a   1.000
_cell.length_b   1.000
_cell.length_c   1.000
_cell.angle_alpha   90.00
_cell.angle_beta   90.00
_cell.angle_gamma   90.00
#
_symmetry.space_group_name_H-M   'P 1'
#
loop_
_entity.id
_entity.type
_entity.pdbx_description
1 polymer ?
#
loop_
_entity_poly.entity_id
_entity_poly.type
_entity_poly.pdbx_seq_one_letter_code
_entity_poly.pdbx_strand_id
1 'polypeptide(L)'
;MHVIMMIEGQEGVTWDQWVALAEGAEAARLHGLFRSDHYTMIHGLEGGSLDAWTTLAGLAPLTRTLRLGTLVSPLTFRHPSLIARIVASVDHMSGGRAELGLGTGWYGLEHERNGFAFPPLGERMRLLAEQVEIIIRSWREGAFDHAGPAFTLKGQQFLPAPVQKPNPPLIMGGRAGPKSAAIAAKYADEYNTIAGAPEDAARYRAALDAACASAGRDPATLRRSAMAFALLGETDRDAEARAERLLARLAPKAPLAGAIERMRSGGLVASAANVAARLRAHEAEGLARLYVQNFDFADPSSVALLGDLARELA
;
A
#
# COMPACT_ATOMS: atom_id res chain seq x y z
N MET A 1 -1.77 0.29 -17.37
CA MET A 1 -1.45 0.04 -15.94
C MET A 1 -2.32 0.92 -15.05
N HIS A 2 -2.92 0.41 -13.95
CA HIS A 2 -3.76 1.24 -13.08
C HIS A 2 -2.92 2.06 -12.10
N VAL A 3 -3.16 3.35 -12.01
CA VAL A 3 -2.50 4.25 -11.07
C VAL A 3 -3.34 4.39 -9.79
N ILE A 4 -2.68 4.24 -8.65
CA ILE A 4 -3.24 4.38 -7.30
C ILE A 4 -2.46 5.49 -6.59
N MET A 5 -3.17 6.44 -6.01
CA MET A 5 -2.55 7.42 -5.12
C MET A 5 -2.26 6.78 -3.77
N MET A 6 -1.01 6.89 -3.32
CA MET A 6 -0.57 6.41 -2.01
C MET A 6 -0.09 7.60 -1.17
N ILE A 7 -0.60 7.71 0.04
CA ILE A 7 -0.30 8.84 0.95
C ILE A 7 0.35 8.31 2.23
N GLU A 8 1.42 8.97 2.64
CA GLU A 8 2.07 8.76 3.94
C GLU A 8 1.29 9.51 5.03
N GLY A 9 0.25 8.88 5.56
CA GLY A 9 -0.72 9.52 6.45
C GLY A 9 -0.13 10.05 7.77
N GLN A 10 1.00 9.49 8.22
CA GLN A 10 1.71 9.93 9.42
C GLN A 10 2.48 11.24 9.25
N GLU A 11 2.54 11.77 8.04
CA GLU A 11 3.24 13.04 7.75
C GLU A 11 2.33 14.28 7.94
N GLY A 12 1.31 14.16 8.78
CA GLY A 12 0.49 15.30 9.19
C GLY A 12 -0.72 15.60 8.31
N VAL A 13 -1.22 14.61 7.59
CA VAL A 13 -2.42 14.76 6.75
C VAL A 13 -3.65 14.93 7.63
N THR A 14 -4.30 16.09 7.55
CA THR A 14 -5.53 16.40 8.30
C THR A 14 -6.75 15.70 7.69
N TRP A 15 -7.84 15.62 8.45
CA TRP A 15 -9.09 15.04 7.95
C TRP A 15 -9.61 15.77 6.70
N ASP A 16 -9.60 17.09 6.71
CA ASP A 16 -10.08 17.88 5.56
C ASP A 16 -9.22 17.64 4.32
N GLN A 17 -7.91 17.47 4.49
CA GLN A 17 -7.02 17.08 3.39
C GLN A 17 -7.33 15.66 2.88
N TRP A 18 -7.64 14.70 3.77
CA TRP A 18 -8.05 13.36 3.35
C TRP A 18 -9.32 13.39 2.49
N VAL A 19 -10.32 14.20 2.89
CA VAL A 19 -11.54 14.37 2.10
C VAL A 19 -11.22 14.98 0.74
N ALA A 20 -10.45 16.07 0.70
CA ALA A 20 -10.07 16.73 -0.55
C ALA A 20 -9.25 15.82 -1.49
N LEU A 21 -8.33 15.01 -0.94
CA LEU A 21 -7.56 14.03 -1.70
C LEU A 21 -8.46 12.94 -2.29
N ALA A 22 -9.46 12.47 -1.54
CA ALA A 22 -10.38 11.46 -2.01
C ALA A 22 -11.31 11.99 -3.11
N GLU A 23 -11.86 13.19 -2.95
CA GLU A 23 -12.66 13.87 -3.97
C GLU A 23 -11.85 14.14 -5.25
N GLY A 24 -10.62 14.63 -5.09
CA GLY A 24 -9.71 14.86 -6.21
C GLY A 24 -9.36 13.56 -6.95
N ALA A 25 -9.10 12.48 -6.22
CA ALA A 25 -8.79 11.17 -6.80
C ALA A 25 -9.98 10.57 -7.58
N GLU A 26 -11.22 10.73 -7.08
CA GLU A 26 -12.45 10.39 -7.81
C GLU A 26 -12.56 11.20 -9.11
N ALA A 27 -12.39 12.52 -9.03
CA ALA A 27 -12.46 13.42 -10.19
C ALA A 27 -11.39 13.10 -11.24
N ALA A 28 -10.18 12.78 -10.79
CA ALA A 28 -9.05 12.37 -11.63
C ALA A 28 -9.17 10.94 -12.15
N ARG A 29 -10.21 10.19 -11.76
CA ARG A 29 -10.46 8.78 -12.12
C ARG A 29 -9.29 7.86 -11.80
N LEU A 30 -8.63 8.09 -10.68
CA LEU A 30 -7.62 7.18 -10.18
C LEU A 30 -8.26 5.82 -9.79
N HIS A 31 -7.48 4.76 -9.86
CA HIS A 31 -7.99 3.43 -9.52
C HIS A 31 -8.23 3.24 -8.02
N GLY A 32 -7.49 3.95 -7.18
CA GLY A 32 -7.64 3.86 -5.74
C GLY A 32 -6.88 4.94 -4.97
N LEU A 33 -7.24 5.03 -3.69
CA LEU A 33 -6.56 5.82 -2.67
C LEU A 33 -6.11 4.89 -1.56
N PHE A 34 -4.82 4.78 -1.39
CA PHE A 34 -4.18 3.96 -0.35
C PHE A 34 -3.36 4.82 0.58
N ARG A 35 -3.11 4.31 1.77
CA ARG A 35 -2.24 4.99 2.73
C ARG A 35 -1.34 4.00 3.48
N SER A 36 -0.23 4.54 4.01
CA SER A 36 0.56 3.86 5.04
C SER A 36 -0.25 3.67 6.32
N ASP A 37 0.09 2.67 7.10
CA ASP A 37 -0.45 2.43 8.44
C ASP A 37 0.68 2.62 9.47
N HIS A 38 1.01 3.88 9.70
CA HIS A 38 2.03 4.36 10.63
C HIS A 38 1.44 5.40 11.58
N TYR A 39 1.93 5.43 12.81
CA TYR A 39 1.57 6.43 13.85
C TYR A 39 2.68 7.45 14.09
N THR A 40 3.91 7.16 13.65
CA THR A 40 5.08 8.01 13.86
C THR A 40 5.65 8.51 12.55
N MET A 41 5.91 9.82 12.47
CA MET A 41 6.55 10.45 11.29
C MET A 41 7.85 9.72 10.89
N ILE A 42 8.06 9.64 9.59
CA ILE A 42 9.22 8.98 8.99
C ILE A 42 10.00 9.95 8.10
N HIS A 43 9.31 10.80 7.36
CA HIS A 43 9.89 11.58 6.27
C HIS A 43 10.21 13.03 6.65
N GLY A 44 9.86 13.47 7.86
CA GLY A 44 10.26 14.77 8.41
C GLY A 44 9.29 15.91 8.09
N LEU A 45 8.08 15.63 7.60
CA LEU A 45 6.99 16.60 7.58
C LEU A 45 6.38 16.67 8.98
N GLU A 46 6.01 17.89 9.42
CA GLU A 46 5.42 18.09 10.74
C GLU A 46 3.98 17.58 10.78
N GLY A 47 3.60 16.95 11.88
CA GLY A 47 2.22 16.53 12.11
C GLY A 47 2.08 15.23 12.87
N GLY A 48 0.89 14.66 12.84
CA GLY A 48 0.52 13.40 13.47
C GLY A 48 -0.22 12.50 12.49
N SER A 49 -0.57 11.31 12.93
CA SER A 49 -1.31 10.35 12.13
C SER A 49 -2.69 10.10 12.71
N LEU A 50 -3.72 10.23 11.88
CA LEU A 50 -5.00 9.59 12.14
C LEU A 50 -4.83 8.07 11.93
N ASP A 51 -5.56 7.24 12.70
CA ASP A 51 -5.56 5.79 12.49
C ASP A 51 -5.96 5.44 11.04
N ALA A 52 -5.21 4.53 10.43
CA ALA A 52 -5.34 4.25 9.01
C ALA A 52 -6.74 3.72 8.64
N TRP A 53 -7.19 2.70 9.35
CA TRP A 53 -8.46 2.05 9.02
C TRP A 53 -9.68 2.89 9.42
N THR A 54 -9.57 3.68 10.50
CA THR A 54 -10.60 4.66 10.87
C THR A 54 -10.72 5.75 9.81
N THR A 55 -9.60 6.23 9.26
CA THR A 55 -9.59 7.19 8.13
C THR A 55 -10.26 6.57 6.90
N LEU A 56 -9.90 5.35 6.52
CA LEU A 56 -10.48 4.67 5.35
C LEU A 56 -11.98 4.39 5.55
N ALA A 57 -12.42 4.05 6.76
CA ALA A 57 -13.83 3.90 7.08
C ALA A 57 -14.62 5.20 6.89
N GLY A 58 -14.04 6.35 7.29
CA GLY A 58 -14.62 7.67 7.05
C GLY A 58 -14.71 8.05 5.58
N LEU A 59 -13.71 7.70 4.78
CA LEU A 59 -13.66 7.98 3.34
C LEU A 59 -14.55 7.04 2.50
N ALA A 60 -14.84 5.85 2.99
CA ALA A 60 -15.60 4.84 2.27
C ALA A 60 -16.97 5.34 1.77
N PRO A 61 -17.83 5.97 2.60
CA PRO A 61 -19.11 6.52 2.15
C PRO A 61 -18.99 7.82 1.34
N LEU A 62 -17.85 8.51 1.39
CA LEU A 62 -17.60 9.74 0.64
C LEU A 62 -17.10 9.49 -0.78
N THR A 63 -16.71 8.26 -1.10
CA THR A 63 -16.19 7.85 -2.40
C THR A 63 -17.10 6.82 -3.05
N ARG A 64 -17.01 6.65 -4.39
CA ARG A 64 -17.89 5.76 -5.16
C ARG A 64 -17.14 4.70 -5.95
N THR A 65 -15.99 5.02 -6.50
CA THR A 65 -15.25 4.16 -7.44
C THR A 65 -13.86 3.78 -6.93
N LEU A 66 -13.24 4.61 -6.08
CA LEU A 66 -11.90 4.37 -5.56
C LEU A 66 -11.83 3.10 -4.73
N ARG A 67 -10.88 2.26 -5.05
CA ARG A 67 -10.44 1.21 -4.13
C ARG A 67 -9.71 1.85 -2.95
N LEU A 68 -9.96 1.34 -1.75
CA LEU A 68 -9.46 1.92 -0.50
C LEU A 68 -8.67 0.87 0.28
N GLY A 69 -7.46 1.19 0.70
CA GLY A 69 -6.67 0.21 1.43
C GLY A 69 -5.40 0.75 2.07
N THR A 70 -4.65 -0.14 2.65
CA THR A 70 -3.34 0.16 3.22
C THR A 70 -2.21 -0.43 2.39
N LEU A 71 -1.08 0.24 2.34
CA LEU A 71 0.15 -0.27 1.73
C LEU A 71 1.34 0.04 2.63
N VAL A 72 1.59 -0.78 3.67
CA VAL A 72 0.80 -1.90 4.16
C VAL A 72 0.60 -1.77 5.67
N SER A 73 -0.43 -2.39 6.25
CA SER A 73 -0.60 -2.50 7.71
C SER A 73 0.45 -3.44 8.30
N PRO A 74 1.16 -3.05 9.37
CA PRO A 74 2.02 -3.97 10.11
C PRO A 74 1.18 -5.01 10.87
N LEU A 75 1.58 -6.26 10.77
CA LEU A 75 0.93 -7.36 11.52
C LEU A 75 0.93 -7.14 13.04
N THR A 76 1.91 -6.37 13.52
CA THR A 76 2.17 -6.11 14.94
C THR A 76 1.18 -5.14 15.59
N PHE A 77 0.40 -4.40 14.80
CA PHE A 77 -0.51 -3.40 15.33
C PHE A 77 -1.87 -3.96 15.74
N ARG A 78 -2.31 -5.07 15.12
CA ARG A 78 -3.67 -5.57 15.35
C ARG A 78 -3.71 -7.11 15.35
N HIS A 79 -4.52 -7.66 16.26
CA HIS A 79 -4.81 -9.09 16.27
C HIS A 79 -5.51 -9.52 14.96
N PRO A 80 -5.25 -10.72 14.40
CA PRO A 80 -5.84 -11.16 13.13
C PRO A 80 -7.37 -11.12 13.09
N SER A 81 -8.04 -11.50 14.17
CA SER A 81 -9.51 -11.40 14.25
C SER A 81 -10.02 -9.97 14.23
N LEU A 82 -9.23 -9.02 14.75
CA LEU A 82 -9.61 -7.61 14.76
C LEU A 82 -9.43 -6.99 13.37
N ILE A 83 -8.27 -7.14 12.76
CA ILE A 83 -8.02 -6.59 11.43
C ILE A 83 -8.98 -7.18 10.39
N ALA A 84 -9.29 -8.47 10.46
CA ALA A 84 -10.28 -9.08 9.58
C ALA A 84 -11.65 -8.38 9.68
N ARG A 85 -12.11 -8.05 10.91
CA ARG A 85 -13.38 -7.33 11.15
C ARG A 85 -13.34 -5.89 10.64
N ILE A 86 -12.25 -5.19 10.91
CA ILE A 86 -12.06 -3.81 10.46
C ILE A 86 -12.16 -3.74 8.93
N VAL A 87 -11.42 -4.60 8.23
CA VAL A 87 -11.44 -4.65 6.76
C VAL A 87 -12.83 -4.98 6.23
N ALA A 88 -13.51 -5.99 6.80
CA ALA A 88 -14.88 -6.33 6.40
C ALA A 88 -15.86 -5.17 6.65
N SER A 89 -15.68 -4.41 7.74
CA SER A 89 -16.52 -3.23 8.01
C SER A 89 -16.32 -2.15 6.95
N VAL A 90 -15.07 -1.83 6.60
CA VAL A 90 -14.76 -0.88 5.52
C VAL A 90 -15.25 -1.41 4.17
N ASP A 91 -15.20 -2.71 3.95
CA ASP A 91 -15.72 -3.36 2.75
C ASP A 91 -17.23 -3.14 2.61
N HIS A 92 -18.00 -3.33 3.69
CA HIS A 92 -19.43 -3.00 3.73
C HIS A 92 -19.70 -1.51 3.51
N MET A 93 -18.97 -0.63 4.22
CA MET A 93 -19.14 0.83 4.12
C MET A 93 -18.84 1.35 2.71
N SER A 94 -17.89 0.74 2.03
CA SER A 94 -17.47 1.11 0.67
C SER A 94 -18.27 0.39 -0.45
N GLY A 95 -19.14 -0.56 -0.12
CA GLY A 95 -19.82 -1.37 -1.14
C GLY A 95 -18.87 -2.30 -1.91
N GLY A 96 -17.88 -2.90 -1.24
CA GLY A 96 -16.99 -3.87 -1.85
C GLY A 96 -15.73 -3.29 -2.50
N ARG A 97 -15.15 -2.22 -1.91
CA ARG A 97 -13.94 -1.56 -2.45
C ARG A 97 -12.72 -1.60 -1.53
N ALA A 98 -12.83 -2.22 -0.33
CA ALA A 98 -11.72 -2.34 0.59
C ALA A 98 -10.68 -3.36 0.11
N GLU A 99 -9.38 -3.08 0.36
CA GLU A 99 -8.26 -3.99 0.12
C GLU A 99 -7.31 -3.96 1.31
N LEU A 100 -6.85 -5.13 1.76
CA LEU A 100 -5.91 -5.24 2.87
C LEU A 100 -4.49 -5.40 2.37
N GLY A 101 -3.66 -4.37 2.53
CA GLY A 101 -2.22 -4.55 2.52
C GLY A 101 -1.72 -4.99 3.89
N LEU A 102 -0.95 -6.08 3.96
CA LEU A 102 -0.43 -6.62 5.20
C LEU A 102 1.04 -6.99 5.08
N GLY A 103 1.85 -6.61 6.07
CA GLY A 103 3.28 -6.86 6.10
C GLY A 103 3.84 -7.09 7.50
N THR A 104 5.14 -7.37 7.56
CA THR A 104 5.81 -7.66 8.85
C THR A 104 6.03 -6.44 9.73
N GLY A 105 5.89 -5.22 9.21
CA GLY A 105 6.40 -4.02 9.86
C GLY A 105 7.92 -3.89 9.75
N TRP A 106 8.43 -2.68 9.85
CA TRP A 106 9.88 -2.40 9.75
C TRP A 106 10.36 -1.28 10.68
N TYR A 107 9.48 -0.38 11.11
CA TYR A 107 9.86 0.82 11.84
C TYR A 107 9.87 0.56 13.36
N GLY A 108 11.02 0.16 13.89
CA GLY A 108 11.18 -0.21 15.29
C GLY A 108 10.90 0.92 16.29
N LEU A 109 11.31 2.17 15.99
CA LEU A 109 11.07 3.33 16.84
C LEU A 109 9.56 3.58 17.09
N GLU A 110 8.72 3.33 16.09
CA GLU A 110 7.27 3.47 16.22
C GLU A 110 6.70 2.45 17.20
N HIS A 111 7.18 1.21 17.14
CA HIS A 111 6.78 0.14 18.06
C HIS A 111 7.20 0.47 19.49
N GLU A 112 8.44 0.94 19.68
CA GLU A 112 8.93 1.37 20.97
C GLU A 112 8.09 2.51 21.57
N ARG A 113 7.80 3.55 20.78
CA ARG A 113 7.02 4.71 21.24
C ARG A 113 5.57 4.38 21.62
N ASN A 114 4.97 3.41 20.94
CA ASN A 114 3.58 3.03 21.16
C ASN A 114 3.42 1.78 22.04
N GLY A 115 4.52 1.17 22.51
CA GLY A 115 4.50 -0.03 23.33
C GLY A 115 4.05 -1.28 22.58
N PHE A 116 4.18 -1.31 21.24
CA PHE A 116 3.86 -2.48 20.44
C PHE A 116 5.03 -3.47 20.45
N ALA A 117 4.73 -4.76 20.56
CA ALA A 117 5.76 -5.79 20.44
C ALA A 117 6.42 -5.77 19.06
N PHE A 118 7.76 -5.84 19.03
CA PHE A 118 8.52 -5.87 17.77
C PHE A 118 9.54 -7.01 17.79
N PRO A 119 9.10 -8.25 17.69
CA PRO A 119 10.02 -9.40 17.73
C PRO A 119 10.93 -9.44 16.49
N PRO A 120 11.99 -10.26 16.50
CA PRO A 120 12.89 -10.40 15.36
C PRO A 120 12.16 -10.74 14.06
N LEU A 121 12.70 -10.34 12.90
CA LEU A 121 12.05 -10.51 11.59
C LEU A 121 11.64 -11.96 11.31
N GLY A 122 12.47 -12.92 11.70
CA GLY A 122 12.16 -14.35 11.50
C GLY A 122 10.89 -14.78 12.24
N GLU A 123 10.62 -14.22 13.41
CA GLU A 123 9.41 -14.45 14.18
C GLU A 123 8.23 -13.71 13.58
N ARG A 124 8.40 -12.44 13.22
CA ARG A 124 7.36 -11.68 12.52
C ARG A 124 6.92 -12.35 11.21
N MET A 125 7.84 -13.00 10.49
CA MET A 125 7.47 -13.78 9.29
C MET A 125 6.61 -15.01 9.61
N ARG A 126 6.83 -15.69 10.76
CA ARG A 126 5.96 -16.80 11.21
C ARG A 126 4.58 -16.28 11.63
N LEU A 127 4.58 -15.20 12.40
CA LEU A 127 3.35 -14.52 12.81
C LEU A 127 2.52 -14.06 11.60
N LEU A 128 3.18 -13.51 10.57
CA LEU A 128 2.51 -13.07 9.34
C LEU A 128 1.82 -14.25 8.63
N ALA A 129 2.50 -15.38 8.50
CA ALA A 129 1.92 -16.55 7.85
C ALA A 129 0.66 -17.04 8.57
N GLU A 130 0.71 -17.13 9.91
CA GLU A 130 -0.41 -17.55 10.74
C GLU A 130 -1.55 -16.53 10.74
N GLN A 131 -1.21 -15.24 10.82
CA GLN A 131 -2.19 -14.15 10.78
C GLN A 131 -2.95 -14.10 9.46
N VAL A 132 -2.24 -14.22 8.33
CA VAL A 132 -2.85 -14.26 6.99
C VAL A 132 -3.81 -15.45 6.87
N GLU A 133 -3.42 -16.63 7.35
CA GLU A 133 -4.29 -17.81 7.34
C GLU A 133 -5.59 -17.56 8.12
N ILE A 134 -5.49 -17.03 9.34
CA ILE A 134 -6.66 -16.72 10.18
C ILE A 134 -7.57 -15.70 9.49
N ILE A 135 -7.01 -14.64 8.90
CA ILE A 135 -7.78 -13.60 8.20
C ILE A 135 -8.56 -14.21 7.02
N ILE A 136 -7.90 -14.96 6.17
CA ILE A 136 -8.53 -15.59 4.99
C ILE A 136 -9.61 -16.58 5.41
N ARG A 137 -9.35 -17.43 6.41
CA ARG A 137 -10.33 -18.34 6.95
C ARG A 137 -11.52 -17.62 7.54
N SER A 138 -11.29 -16.53 8.29
CA SER A 138 -12.35 -15.69 8.85
C SER A 138 -13.30 -15.15 7.77
N TRP A 139 -12.80 -14.82 6.59
CA TRP A 139 -13.62 -14.27 5.52
C TRP A 139 -14.34 -15.32 4.66
N ARG A 140 -13.77 -16.53 4.56
CA ARG A 140 -14.24 -17.59 3.64
C ARG A 140 -14.99 -18.71 4.32
N GLU A 141 -14.63 -19.05 5.56
CA GLU A 141 -15.21 -20.17 6.29
C GLU A 141 -16.36 -19.71 7.18
N GLY A 142 -17.18 -20.65 7.62
CA GLY A 142 -18.18 -20.41 8.66
C GLY A 142 -17.54 -20.34 10.04
N ALA A 143 -17.93 -21.22 10.96
CA ALA A 143 -17.23 -21.37 12.24
C ALA A 143 -16.02 -22.28 12.08
N PHE A 144 -14.89 -21.90 12.71
CA PHE A 144 -13.67 -22.72 12.72
C PHE A 144 -12.89 -22.57 14.02
N ASP A 145 -12.11 -23.59 14.31
CA ASP A 145 -11.09 -23.57 15.34
C ASP A 145 -9.71 -23.33 14.73
N HIS A 146 -8.85 -22.66 15.45
CA HIS A 146 -7.43 -22.50 15.12
C HIS A 146 -6.60 -22.73 16.37
N ALA A 147 -5.59 -23.58 16.27
CA ALA A 147 -4.62 -23.84 17.33
C ALA A 147 -3.22 -23.77 16.73
N GLY A 148 -2.69 -22.56 16.62
CA GLY A 148 -1.37 -22.30 16.10
C GLY A 148 -0.37 -21.93 17.19
N PRO A 149 0.90 -21.68 16.81
CA PRO A 149 1.95 -21.34 17.76
C PRO A 149 1.78 -19.97 18.42
N ALA A 150 1.05 -19.04 17.80
CA ALA A 150 0.86 -17.68 18.33
C ALA A 150 -0.61 -17.37 18.64
N PHE A 151 -1.55 -17.98 17.94
CA PHE A 151 -2.97 -17.68 18.10
C PHE A 151 -3.77 -18.95 18.38
N THR A 152 -4.73 -18.86 19.29
CA THR A 152 -5.72 -19.90 19.56
C THR A 152 -7.11 -19.32 19.46
N LEU A 153 -7.94 -19.85 18.56
CA LEU A 153 -9.33 -19.45 18.37
C LEU A 153 -10.22 -20.68 18.55
N LYS A 154 -11.34 -20.51 19.22
CA LYS A 154 -12.34 -21.57 19.44
C LYS A 154 -13.69 -21.13 18.94
N GLY A 155 -14.27 -21.88 18.01
CA GLY A 155 -15.58 -21.59 17.42
C GLY A 155 -15.63 -20.19 16.81
N GLN A 156 -14.53 -19.74 16.20
CA GLN A 156 -14.47 -18.41 15.57
C GLN A 156 -15.54 -18.32 14.49
N GLN A 157 -16.55 -17.50 14.74
CA GLN A 157 -17.60 -17.20 13.78
C GLN A 157 -17.45 -15.75 13.30
N PHE A 158 -17.40 -15.56 11.98
CA PHE A 158 -17.18 -14.28 11.38
C PHE A 158 -18.42 -13.80 10.58
N LEU A 159 -19.22 -12.94 11.24
CA LEU A 159 -20.42 -12.34 10.65
C LEU A 159 -20.47 -10.84 10.99
N PRO A 160 -20.95 -9.98 10.07
CA PRO A 160 -21.23 -10.32 8.65
C PRO A 160 -19.97 -10.65 7.86
N ALA A 161 -20.07 -11.54 6.88
CA ALA A 161 -18.98 -11.80 5.94
C ALA A 161 -18.76 -10.57 5.04
N PRO A 162 -17.55 -10.38 4.49
CA PRO A 162 -17.28 -9.30 3.54
C PRO A 162 -18.22 -9.31 2.33
N VAL A 163 -18.45 -8.14 1.75
CA VAL A 163 -19.24 -7.96 0.52
C VAL A 163 -18.53 -8.62 -0.67
N GLN A 164 -17.21 -8.38 -0.78
CA GLN A 164 -16.39 -8.94 -1.85
C GLN A 164 -16.27 -10.46 -1.73
N LYS A 165 -16.32 -11.15 -2.85
CA LYS A 165 -16.18 -12.62 -2.95
C LYS A 165 -14.97 -12.98 -3.81
N PRO A 166 -14.17 -13.97 -3.41
CA PRO A 166 -14.29 -14.76 -2.19
C PRO A 166 -13.96 -14.00 -0.91
N ASN A 167 -13.26 -12.87 -0.98
CA ASN A 167 -12.86 -11.98 0.10
C ASN A 167 -12.33 -10.64 -0.44
N PRO A 168 -12.15 -9.61 0.41
CA PRO A 168 -11.37 -8.44 0.07
C PRO A 168 -9.97 -8.85 -0.38
N PRO A 169 -9.40 -8.23 -1.45
CA PRO A 169 -8.06 -8.54 -1.90
C PRO A 169 -7.01 -8.36 -0.79
N LEU A 170 -6.12 -9.34 -0.69
CA LEU A 170 -4.96 -9.31 0.19
C LEU A 170 -3.72 -8.93 -0.62
N ILE A 171 -3.08 -7.83 -0.24
CA ILE A 171 -1.83 -7.34 -0.82
C ILE A 171 -0.69 -7.62 0.15
N MET A 172 0.35 -8.27 -0.30
CA MET A 172 1.60 -8.37 0.44
C MET A 172 2.64 -7.48 -0.20
N GLY A 173 3.60 -6.99 0.59
CA GLY A 173 4.66 -6.12 0.08
C GLY A 173 6.05 -6.56 0.52
N GLY A 174 7.06 -6.23 -0.31
CA GLY A 174 8.45 -6.49 0.04
C GLY A 174 9.37 -6.73 -1.17
N ARG A 175 10.46 -7.46 -0.92
CA ARG A 175 11.49 -7.77 -1.91
C ARG A 175 11.42 -9.21 -2.43
N ALA A 176 10.26 -9.84 -2.38
CA ALA A 176 10.02 -11.22 -2.82
C ALA A 176 11.05 -12.23 -2.27
N GLY A 177 11.47 -12.08 -1.02
CA GLY A 177 12.32 -13.07 -0.37
C GLY A 177 11.57 -14.41 -0.20
N PRO A 178 12.29 -15.55 -0.07
CA PRO A 178 11.69 -16.88 -0.15
C PRO A 178 10.47 -17.10 0.76
N LYS A 179 10.52 -16.63 2.02
CA LYS A 179 9.42 -16.78 2.96
C LYS A 179 8.21 -15.93 2.58
N SER A 180 8.43 -14.66 2.20
CA SER A 180 7.32 -13.77 1.82
C SER A 180 6.69 -14.19 0.49
N ALA A 181 7.50 -14.64 -0.47
CA ALA A 181 7.01 -15.17 -1.74
C ALA A 181 6.17 -16.44 -1.54
N ALA A 182 6.58 -17.35 -0.66
CA ALA A 182 5.81 -18.55 -0.34
C ALA A 182 4.46 -18.25 0.33
N ILE A 183 4.41 -17.28 1.27
CA ILE A 183 3.15 -16.84 1.89
C ILE A 183 2.25 -16.19 0.83
N ALA A 184 2.81 -15.32 -0.01
CA ALA A 184 2.06 -14.66 -1.07
C ALA A 184 1.51 -15.65 -2.09
N ALA A 185 2.30 -16.62 -2.54
CA ALA A 185 1.87 -17.65 -3.47
C ALA A 185 0.68 -18.47 -2.93
N LYS A 186 0.59 -18.66 -1.61
CA LYS A 186 -0.50 -19.40 -0.97
C LYS A 186 -1.76 -18.54 -0.78
N TYR A 187 -1.63 -17.27 -0.44
CA TYR A 187 -2.75 -16.50 0.10
C TYR A 187 -3.01 -15.15 -0.55
N ALA A 188 -2.00 -14.49 -1.14
CA ALA A 188 -2.14 -13.11 -1.60
C ALA A 188 -2.81 -13.03 -2.97
N ASP A 189 -3.58 -11.97 -3.19
CA ASP A 189 -4.14 -11.62 -4.49
C ASP A 189 -3.18 -10.70 -5.27
N GLU A 190 -2.29 -10.00 -4.54
CA GLU A 190 -1.32 -9.08 -5.12
C GLU A 190 -0.01 -9.07 -4.32
N TYR A 191 1.11 -8.92 -5.03
CA TYR A 191 2.41 -8.66 -4.41
C TYR A 191 2.98 -7.34 -4.91
N ASN A 192 3.23 -6.42 -3.95
CA ASN A 192 3.78 -5.10 -4.22
C ASN A 192 5.28 -5.05 -3.95
N THR A 193 6.02 -4.46 -4.87
CA THR A 193 7.46 -4.19 -4.74
C THR A 193 7.74 -2.69 -4.82
N ILE A 194 8.96 -2.26 -4.54
CA ILE A 194 9.38 -0.88 -4.82
C ILE A 194 9.85 -0.84 -6.28
N ALA A 195 9.35 0.12 -7.04
CA ALA A 195 9.86 0.38 -8.37
C ALA A 195 11.34 0.79 -8.29
N GLY A 196 12.19 0.05 -8.96
CA GLY A 196 13.64 0.22 -8.96
C GLY A 196 14.19 0.00 -10.35
N ALA A 197 15.38 -0.58 -10.45
CA ALA A 197 15.93 -0.97 -11.74
C ALA A 197 15.12 -2.11 -12.38
N PRO A 198 15.00 -2.16 -13.71
CA PRO A 198 14.29 -3.24 -14.41
C PRO A 198 14.78 -4.66 -14.04
N GLU A 199 16.07 -4.80 -13.74
CA GLU A 199 16.67 -6.07 -13.30
C GLU A 199 16.11 -6.54 -11.96
N ASP A 200 15.78 -5.60 -11.05
CA ASP A 200 15.12 -5.91 -9.77
C ASP A 200 13.70 -6.41 -10.00
N ALA A 201 12.96 -5.78 -10.91
CA ALA A 201 11.59 -6.20 -11.25
C ALA A 201 11.59 -7.62 -11.85
N ALA A 202 12.51 -7.92 -12.78
CA ALA A 202 12.67 -9.26 -13.35
C ALA A 202 13.00 -10.31 -12.29
N ARG A 203 13.90 -9.98 -11.35
CA ARG A 203 14.27 -10.86 -10.23
C ARG A 203 13.08 -11.15 -9.31
N TYR A 204 12.30 -10.12 -8.94
CA TYR A 204 11.13 -10.29 -8.09
C TYR A 204 10.07 -11.12 -8.80
N ARG A 205 9.85 -10.89 -10.07
CA ARG A 205 8.95 -11.69 -10.90
C ARG A 205 9.34 -13.16 -10.87
N ALA A 206 10.59 -13.48 -11.18
CA ALA A 206 11.09 -14.86 -11.20
C ALA A 206 10.92 -15.56 -9.83
N ALA A 207 11.18 -14.85 -8.72
CA ALA A 207 11.01 -15.39 -7.38
C ALA A 207 9.54 -15.68 -7.04
N LEU A 208 8.61 -14.81 -7.44
CA LEU A 208 7.18 -14.98 -7.22
C LEU A 208 6.62 -16.11 -8.10
N ASP A 209 7.04 -16.17 -9.36
CA ASP A 209 6.60 -17.23 -10.30
C ASP A 209 7.06 -18.62 -9.81
N ALA A 210 8.31 -18.73 -9.34
CA ALA A 210 8.84 -19.97 -8.76
C ALA A 210 8.08 -20.37 -7.48
N ALA A 211 7.74 -19.41 -6.62
CA ALA A 211 6.96 -19.68 -5.42
C ALA A 211 5.53 -20.14 -5.75
N CYS A 212 4.88 -19.51 -6.73
CA CYS A 212 3.56 -19.93 -7.22
C CYS A 212 3.60 -21.36 -7.78
N ALA A 213 4.58 -21.66 -8.65
CA ALA A 213 4.77 -23.00 -9.19
C ALA A 213 4.96 -24.05 -8.08
N SER A 214 5.77 -23.73 -7.06
CA SER A 214 5.99 -24.62 -5.90
C SER A 214 4.72 -24.83 -5.06
N ALA A 215 3.80 -23.86 -5.06
CA ALA A 215 2.51 -23.95 -4.38
C ALA A 215 1.41 -24.58 -5.25
N GLY A 216 1.69 -24.97 -6.49
CA GLY A 216 0.70 -25.47 -7.44
C GLY A 216 -0.28 -24.40 -7.93
N ARG A 217 0.13 -23.12 -7.89
CA ARG A 217 -0.67 -21.97 -8.29
C ARG A 217 -0.19 -21.42 -9.64
N ASP A 218 -1.12 -21.09 -10.53
CA ASP A 218 -0.79 -20.34 -11.74
C ASP A 218 -0.24 -18.95 -11.38
N PRO A 219 1.01 -18.61 -11.73
CA PRO A 219 1.62 -17.30 -11.47
C PRO A 219 0.83 -16.12 -12.00
N ALA A 220 0.06 -16.29 -13.08
CA ALA A 220 -0.77 -15.24 -13.65
C ALA A 220 -1.91 -14.78 -12.72
N THR A 221 -2.28 -15.60 -11.73
CA THR A 221 -3.30 -15.26 -10.73
C THR A 221 -2.79 -14.40 -9.58
N LEU A 222 -1.47 -14.28 -9.41
CA LEU A 222 -0.85 -13.37 -8.45
C LEU A 222 -0.53 -12.04 -9.15
N ARG A 223 -1.39 -11.03 -8.94
CA ARG A 223 -1.15 -9.70 -9.49
C ARG A 223 0.17 -9.13 -8.98
N ARG A 224 0.89 -8.46 -9.86
CA ARG A 224 2.12 -7.73 -9.52
C ARG A 224 1.88 -6.25 -9.58
N SER A 225 2.42 -5.53 -8.59
CA SER A 225 2.39 -4.07 -8.54
C SER A 225 3.70 -3.50 -8.02
N ALA A 226 3.88 -2.22 -8.24
CA ALA A 226 5.04 -1.51 -7.69
C ALA A 226 4.59 -0.21 -7.02
N MET A 227 5.35 0.19 -6.00
CA MET A 227 5.28 1.52 -5.40
C MET A 227 6.43 2.37 -5.97
N ALA A 228 6.10 3.56 -6.41
CA ALA A 228 7.06 4.54 -6.90
C ALA A 228 6.95 5.86 -6.14
N PHE A 229 8.07 6.53 -5.97
CA PHE A 229 8.13 7.92 -5.53
C PHE A 229 8.16 8.80 -6.78
N ALA A 230 7.21 9.72 -6.93
CA ALA A 230 7.22 10.67 -8.04
C ALA A 230 6.73 12.03 -7.59
N LEU A 231 7.34 13.09 -8.13
CA LEU A 231 6.87 14.45 -8.06
C LEU A 231 6.56 14.93 -9.48
N LEU A 232 5.29 15.18 -9.71
CA LEU A 232 4.78 15.53 -11.03
C LEU A 232 4.61 17.04 -11.18
N GLY A 233 4.75 17.54 -12.40
CA GLY A 233 4.43 18.90 -12.80
C GLY A 233 3.72 18.93 -14.14
N GLU A 234 3.13 20.06 -14.50
CA GLU A 234 2.61 20.30 -15.87
C GLU A 234 3.76 20.21 -16.91
N THR A 235 4.93 20.66 -16.49
CA THR A 235 6.20 20.56 -17.22
C THR A 235 7.29 20.05 -16.29
N ASP A 236 8.41 19.60 -16.86
CA ASP A 236 9.58 19.20 -16.05
C ASP A 236 10.08 20.37 -15.16
N ARG A 237 10.02 21.60 -15.67
CA ARG A 237 10.38 22.80 -14.91
C ARG A 237 9.42 23.03 -13.71
N ASP A 238 8.12 22.80 -13.88
CA ASP A 238 7.17 22.90 -12.79
C ASP A 238 7.41 21.79 -11.74
N ALA A 239 7.68 20.57 -12.19
CA ALA A 239 8.03 19.47 -11.27
C ALA A 239 9.26 19.80 -10.43
N GLU A 240 10.30 20.38 -11.02
CA GLU A 240 11.50 20.83 -10.30
C GLU A 240 11.17 21.94 -9.30
N ALA A 241 10.37 22.92 -9.69
CA ALA A 241 9.93 23.98 -8.78
C ALA A 241 9.10 23.46 -7.59
N ARG A 242 8.27 22.41 -7.80
CA ARG A 242 7.55 21.70 -6.73
C ARG A 242 8.51 20.98 -5.80
N ALA A 243 9.52 20.29 -6.35
CA ALA A 243 10.55 19.63 -5.57
C ALA A 243 11.32 20.62 -4.70
N GLU A 244 11.69 21.77 -5.23
CA GLU A 244 12.37 22.83 -4.47
C GLU A 244 11.49 23.40 -3.35
N ARG A 245 10.20 23.66 -3.61
CA ARG A 245 9.27 24.10 -2.56
C ARG A 245 9.12 23.08 -1.44
N LEU A 246 9.04 21.80 -1.79
CA LEU A 246 8.94 20.73 -0.81
C LEU A 246 10.25 20.62 0.00
N LEU A 247 11.41 20.66 -0.65
CA LEU A 247 12.71 20.65 0.02
C LEU A 247 12.90 21.84 0.95
N ALA A 248 12.43 23.04 0.58
CA ALA A 248 12.51 24.22 1.43
C ALA A 248 11.71 24.10 2.75
N ARG A 249 10.71 23.22 2.80
CA ARG A 249 9.91 22.92 3.98
C ARG A 249 10.53 21.83 4.87
N LEU A 250 11.54 21.14 4.38
CA LEU A 250 12.18 20.02 5.07
C LEU A 250 13.44 20.47 5.79
N ALA A 251 13.77 19.82 6.91
CA ALA A 251 15.10 19.93 7.47
C ALA A 251 16.13 19.30 6.50
N PRO A 252 17.35 19.87 6.37
CA PRO A 252 18.36 19.38 5.40
C PRO A 252 18.71 17.89 5.52
N LYS A 253 18.49 17.29 6.68
CA LYS A 253 18.77 15.87 6.96
C LYS A 253 17.51 15.00 6.95
N ALA A 254 16.35 15.54 6.60
CA ALA A 254 15.12 14.76 6.59
C ALA A 254 15.18 13.62 5.56
N PRO A 255 14.69 12.42 5.89
CA PRO A 255 14.69 11.28 4.97
C PRO A 255 14.02 11.59 3.63
N LEU A 256 12.98 12.42 3.62
CA LEU A 256 12.28 12.84 2.40
C LEU A 256 13.16 13.68 1.46
N ALA A 257 14.05 14.54 1.99
CA ALA A 257 14.99 15.28 1.15
C ALA A 257 15.88 14.34 0.31
N GLY A 258 16.42 13.30 0.94
CA GLY A 258 17.17 12.26 0.25
C GLY A 258 16.31 11.44 -0.74
N ALA A 259 15.01 11.27 -0.45
CA ALA A 259 14.10 10.62 -1.38
C ALA A 259 13.84 11.47 -2.64
N ILE A 260 13.64 12.78 -2.48
CA ILE A 260 13.47 13.73 -3.60
C ILE A 260 14.71 13.72 -4.50
N GLU A 261 15.90 13.71 -3.94
CA GLU A 261 17.13 13.66 -4.74
C GLU A 261 17.26 12.35 -5.53
N ARG A 262 16.87 11.23 -4.94
CA ARG A 262 16.78 9.96 -5.68
C ARG A 262 15.70 9.98 -6.77
N MET A 263 14.56 10.65 -6.54
CA MET A 263 13.55 10.84 -7.59
C MET A 263 14.10 11.66 -8.76
N ARG A 264 14.81 12.76 -8.47
CA ARG A 264 15.47 13.59 -9.49
C ARG A 264 16.44 12.76 -10.33
N SER A 265 17.37 12.06 -9.69
CA SER A 265 18.36 11.24 -10.40
C SER A 265 17.71 10.09 -11.18
N GLY A 266 16.57 9.57 -10.70
CA GLY A 266 15.77 8.55 -11.40
C GLY A 266 14.85 9.12 -12.50
N GLY A 267 14.77 10.46 -12.66
CA GLY A 267 13.89 11.12 -13.63
C GLY A 267 12.41 10.96 -13.29
N LEU A 268 12.09 10.90 -11.98
CA LEU A 268 10.73 10.83 -11.44
C LEU A 268 10.28 12.18 -10.84
N VAL A 269 11.07 13.23 -11.06
CA VAL A 269 10.69 14.64 -10.89
C VAL A 269 10.57 15.21 -12.30
N ALA A 270 9.40 15.14 -12.90
CA ALA A 270 9.17 15.50 -14.30
C ALA A 270 7.66 15.64 -14.59
N SER A 271 7.33 15.99 -15.83
CA SER A 271 5.96 15.93 -16.32
C SER A 271 5.41 14.51 -16.32
N ALA A 272 4.09 14.36 -16.28
CA ALA A 272 3.43 13.06 -16.29
C ALA A 272 3.87 12.19 -17.48
N ALA A 273 4.01 12.77 -18.68
CA ALA A 273 4.45 12.07 -19.88
C ALA A 273 5.89 11.50 -19.75
N ASN A 274 6.81 12.29 -19.20
CA ASN A 274 8.20 11.86 -19.02
C ASN A 274 8.32 10.81 -17.91
N VAL A 275 7.57 10.92 -16.81
CA VAL A 275 7.50 9.89 -15.78
C VAL A 275 6.87 8.62 -16.33
N ALA A 276 5.78 8.71 -17.10
CA ALA A 276 5.17 7.55 -17.74
C ALA A 276 6.14 6.82 -18.68
N ALA A 277 6.87 7.56 -19.50
CA ALA A 277 7.88 6.98 -20.40
C ALA A 277 8.93 6.13 -19.65
N ARG A 278 9.34 6.60 -18.46
CA ARG A 278 10.25 5.84 -17.59
C ARG A 278 9.61 4.60 -16.99
N LEU A 279 8.35 4.70 -16.58
CA LEU A 279 7.65 3.61 -15.91
C LEU A 279 7.15 2.52 -16.87
N ARG A 280 7.02 2.81 -18.17
CA ARG A 280 6.62 1.81 -19.19
C ARG A 280 7.59 0.63 -19.30
N ALA A 281 8.86 0.80 -18.96
CA ALA A 281 9.80 -0.33 -18.89
C ALA A 281 9.33 -1.39 -17.87
N HIS A 282 8.60 -1.00 -16.82
CA HIS A 282 8.05 -1.91 -15.82
C HIS A 282 6.77 -2.62 -16.27
N GLU A 283 6.04 -2.09 -17.26
CA GLU A 283 4.89 -2.78 -17.85
C GLU A 283 5.31 -4.08 -18.55
N ALA A 284 6.46 -4.08 -19.21
CA ALA A 284 7.03 -5.27 -19.83
C ALA A 284 7.27 -6.41 -18.80
N GLU A 285 7.44 -6.07 -17.52
CA GLU A 285 7.54 -7.02 -16.42
C GLU A 285 6.18 -7.46 -15.85
N GLY A 286 5.07 -7.05 -16.48
CA GLY A 286 3.71 -7.47 -16.15
C GLY A 286 3.15 -6.80 -14.90
N LEU A 287 3.54 -5.56 -14.59
CA LEU A 287 2.94 -4.79 -13.53
C LEU A 287 1.53 -4.34 -13.92
N ALA A 288 0.55 -4.70 -13.09
CA ALA A 288 -0.85 -4.33 -13.30
C ALA A 288 -1.23 -3.00 -12.64
N ARG A 289 -0.54 -2.65 -11.54
CA ARG A 289 -0.81 -1.47 -10.72
C ARG A 289 0.48 -0.74 -10.35
N LEU A 290 0.38 0.59 -10.31
CA LEU A 290 1.41 1.49 -9.79
C LEU A 290 0.84 2.29 -8.63
N TYR A 291 1.45 2.19 -7.47
CA TYR A 291 1.16 3.00 -6.28
C TYR A 291 2.14 4.17 -6.26
N VAL A 292 1.64 5.37 -6.52
CA VAL A 292 2.48 6.57 -6.52
C VAL A 292 2.40 7.25 -5.17
N GLN A 293 3.52 7.27 -4.44
CA GLN A 293 3.64 8.05 -3.20
C GLN A 293 3.61 9.54 -3.52
N ASN A 294 2.53 10.19 -3.11
CA ASN A 294 2.35 11.62 -3.26
C ASN A 294 2.74 12.33 -1.95
N PHE A 295 3.84 13.05 -1.97
CA PHE A 295 4.31 13.88 -0.85
C PHE A 295 3.86 15.34 -0.95
N ASP A 296 3.35 15.76 -2.11
CA ASP A 296 2.82 17.11 -2.32
C ASP A 296 1.29 17.16 -2.05
N PHE A 297 0.86 16.43 -1.04
CA PHE A 297 -0.56 16.27 -0.70
C PHE A 297 -1.22 17.56 -0.17
N ALA A 298 -0.44 18.57 0.19
CA ALA A 298 -0.96 19.89 0.56
C ALA A 298 -1.35 20.75 -0.66
N ASP A 299 -0.89 20.38 -1.87
CA ASP A 299 -1.27 21.06 -3.11
C ASP A 299 -2.32 20.22 -3.87
N PRO A 300 -3.58 20.68 -3.96
CA PRO A 300 -4.64 19.94 -4.64
C PRO A 300 -4.33 19.61 -6.11
N SER A 301 -3.51 20.42 -6.79
CA SER A 301 -3.12 20.17 -8.18
C SER A 301 -2.29 18.90 -8.35
N SER A 302 -1.63 18.43 -7.28
CA SER A 302 -0.84 17.20 -7.31
C SER A 302 -1.70 15.98 -7.70
N VAL A 303 -2.98 15.97 -7.32
CA VAL A 303 -3.91 14.88 -7.62
C VAL A 303 -4.31 14.90 -9.10
N ALA A 304 -4.53 16.07 -9.68
CA ALA A 304 -4.83 16.23 -11.11
C ALA A 304 -3.65 15.70 -11.96
N LEU A 305 -2.42 16.01 -11.57
CA LEU A 305 -1.21 15.51 -12.24
C LEU A 305 -1.07 13.97 -12.15
N LEU A 306 -1.52 13.36 -11.06
CA LEU A 306 -1.62 11.90 -10.99
C LEU A 306 -2.67 11.35 -11.97
N GLY A 307 -3.75 12.09 -12.22
CA GLY A 307 -4.72 11.78 -13.26
C GLY A 307 -4.12 11.85 -14.66
N ASP A 308 -3.24 12.82 -14.91
CA ASP A 308 -2.49 12.91 -16.16
C ASP A 308 -1.57 11.68 -16.34
N LEU A 309 -0.83 11.32 -15.30
CA LEU A 309 -0.01 10.10 -15.32
C LEU A 309 -0.85 8.85 -15.58
N ALA A 310 -2.04 8.75 -14.97
CA ALA A 310 -2.94 7.63 -15.19
C ALA A 310 -3.42 7.53 -16.65
N ARG A 311 -3.67 8.67 -17.30
CA ARG A 311 -4.01 8.70 -18.74
C ARG A 311 -2.83 8.31 -19.63
N GLU A 312 -1.63 8.72 -19.29
CA GLU A 312 -0.42 8.32 -20.02
C GLU A 312 -0.11 6.82 -19.91
N LEU A 313 -0.48 6.18 -18.81
CA LEU A 313 -0.23 4.76 -18.54
C LEU A 313 -1.44 3.85 -18.86
N ALA A 314 -2.55 4.42 -19.37
CA ALA A 314 -3.71 3.65 -19.81
C ALA A 314 -3.47 3.03 -21.18
#